data_efd4026d63ed09b976d5303091bd30fe
#
_entry.id   efd4026d63ed09b976d5303091bd30fe
#
_cell.length_a   1.000
_cell.length_b   1.000
_cell.length_c   1.000
_cell.angle_alpha   90.00
_cell.angle_beta   90.00
_cell.angle_gamma   90.00
#
_symmetry.space_group_name_H-M   'P 1'
#
loop_
_entity.id
_entity.type
_entity.pdbx_description
1 polymer ?
#
loop_
_entity_poly.entity_id
_entity_poly.type
_entity_poly.pdbx_seq_one_letter_code
_entity_poly.pdbx_strand_id
1 'polypeptide(L)'
;MLILALDTTTRDGSVAVSRDDTILAVVRGDGSRTHAERLPREIERALTQAGASARNLDLLAVASGPGAFTGLRIGLATIQGLAMVLG
;
A
#
# COMPACT_ATOMS: atom_id res chain seq x y z
N MET A 1 12.66 -7.92 -4.87
CA MET A 1 12.13 -6.97 -3.86
C MET A 1 10.63 -6.89 -3.98
N LEU A 2 9.93 -7.12 -2.92
CA LEU A 2 8.47 -7.04 -2.86
C LEU A 2 8.07 -5.66 -2.34
N ILE A 3 7.27 -4.93 -3.11
CA ILE A 3 6.93 -3.53 -2.84
C ILE A 3 5.42 -3.39 -2.70
N LEU A 4 4.98 -2.73 -1.64
CA LEU A 4 3.62 -2.23 -1.50
C LEU A 4 3.62 -0.74 -1.81
N ALA A 5 2.86 -0.33 -2.81
CA ALA A 5 2.77 1.07 -3.23
C ALA A 5 1.38 1.62 -2.92
N LEU A 6 1.35 2.76 -2.23
CA LEU A 6 0.12 3.47 -1.90
C LEU A 6 0.11 4.79 -2.64
N ASP A 7 -0.95 5.07 -3.38
CA ASP A 7 -1.17 6.35 -4.02
C ASP A 7 -2.39 7.02 -3.40
N THR A 8 -2.15 8.10 -2.66
CA THR A 8 -3.19 8.90 -2.02
C THR A 8 -3.27 10.30 -2.61
N THR A 9 -2.68 10.50 -3.80
CA THR A 9 -2.67 11.80 -4.48
C THR A 9 -4.04 12.18 -5.03
N THR A 10 -4.88 11.19 -5.30
CA THR A 10 -6.25 11.40 -5.77
C THR A 10 -7.23 10.95 -4.69
N ARG A 11 -8.49 11.36 -4.85
CA ARG A 11 -9.54 10.98 -3.92
C ARG A 11 -9.79 9.47 -3.93
N ASP A 12 -9.74 8.85 -5.10
CA ASP A 12 -9.95 7.42 -5.22
C ASP A 12 -8.76 6.63 -4.66
N GLY A 13 -7.56 7.08 -4.95
CA GLY A 13 -6.36 6.41 -4.53
C GLY A 13 -6.16 5.04 -5.17
N SER A 14 -5.07 4.40 -4.83
CA SER A 14 -4.81 3.03 -5.27
C SER A 14 -3.77 2.36 -4.40
N VAL A 15 -3.79 1.03 -4.40
CA VAL A 15 -2.80 0.18 -3.74
C VAL A 15 -2.29 -0.81 -4.76
N ALA A 16 -0.98 -0.95 -4.86
CA ALA A 16 -0.36 -1.91 -5.77
C ALA A 16 0.68 -2.74 -5.03
N VAL A 17 0.82 -3.99 -5.45
CA VAL A 17 1.89 -4.87 -4.99
C VAL A 17 2.70 -5.28 -6.21
N SER A 18 4.01 -5.12 -6.13
CA SER A 18 4.92 -5.52 -7.20
C SER A 18 6.07 -6.34 -6.65
N ARG A 19 6.59 -7.21 -7.50
CA ARG A 19 7.81 -7.99 -7.22
C ARG A 19 8.78 -7.72 -8.35
N ASP A 20 9.93 -7.13 -8.01
CA ASP A 20 10.92 -6.68 -8.97
C ASP A 20 10.25 -5.76 -9.99
N ASP A 21 10.24 -6.09 -11.27
CA ASP A 21 9.61 -5.26 -12.30
C ASP A 21 8.19 -5.70 -12.66
N THR A 22 7.60 -6.64 -11.91
CA THR A 22 6.29 -7.20 -12.21
C THR A 22 5.25 -6.69 -11.23
N ILE A 23 4.14 -6.13 -11.74
CA ILE A 23 2.99 -5.76 -10.93
C ILE A 23 2.15 -7.00 -10.71
N LEU A 24 1.99 -7.40 -9.44
CA LEU A 24 1.24 -8.60 -9.06
C LEU A 24 -0.22 -8.31 -8.80
N ALA A 25 -0.55 -7.12 -8.27
CA ALA A 25 -1.91 -6.75 -7.95
C ALA A 25 -2.06 -5.23 -7.94
N VAL A 26 -3.23 -4.75 -8.34
CA VAL A 26 -3.62 -3.34 -8.21
C VAL A 26 -5.06 -3.30 -7.70
N VAL A 27 -5.28 -2.56 -6.61
CA VAL A 27 -6.61 -2.31 -6.07
C VAL A 27 -6.88 -0.82 -6.14
N ARG A 28 -7.91 -0.43 -6.89
CA ARG A 28 -8.33 0.96 -6.97
C ARG A 28 -9.30 1.26 -5.85
N GLY A 29 -9.17 2.46 -5.27
CA GLY A 29 -10.00 2.88 -4.17
C GLY A 29 -11.35 3.42 -4.60
N ASP A 30 -12.20 3.63 -3.59
CA ASP A 30 -13.52 4.23 -3.73
C ASP A 30 -13.49 5.63 -3.11
N GLY A 31 -13.71 6.66 -3.91
CA GLY A 31 -13.68 8.05 -3.47
C GLY A 31 -14.80 8.44 -2.50
N SER A 32 -15.79 7.56 -2.27
CA SER A 32 -16.88 7.82 -1.32
C SER A 32 -16.45 7.73 0.14
N ARG A 33 -15.27 7.15 0.42
CA ARG A 33 -14.73 7.00 1.77
C ARG A 33 -13.36 7.65 1.87
N THR A 34 -12.93 7.95 3.09
CA THR A 34 -11.59 8.49 3.31
C THR A 34 -10.53 7.41 3.09
N HIS A 35 -9.30 7.85 2.82
CA HIS A 35 -8.18 6.91 2.69
C HIS A 35 -7.98 6.10 3.97
N ALA A 36 -8.10 6.75 5.15
CA ALA A 36 -7.91 6.08 6.42
C ALA A 36 -8.93 4.95 6.65
N GLU A 37 -10.15 5.13 6.17
CA GLU A 37 -11.21 4.12 6.35
C GLU A 37 -11.01 2.90 5.47
N ARG A 38 -10.47 3.07 4.27
CA ARG A 38 -10.45 2.01 3.25
C ARG A 38 -9.09 1.39 3.00
N LEU A 39 -7.99 2.09 3.32
CA LEU A 39 -6.64 1.58 3.03
C LEU A 39 -6.34 0.23 3.69
N PRO A 40 -6.71 -0.03 4.95
CA PRO A 40 -6.43 -1.33 5.56
C PRO A 40 -7.00 -2.50 4.75
N ARG A 41 -8.24 -2.37 4.29
CA ARG A 41 -8.89 -3.41 3.48
C ARG A 41 -8.27 -3.53 2.10
N GLU A 42 -7.95 -2.40 1.48
CA GLU A 42 -7.37 -2.39 0.15
C GLU A 42 -5.97 -3.01 0.15
N ILE A 43 -5.18 -2.73 1.18
CA ILE A 43 -3.86 -3.36 1.36
C ILE A 43 -4.00 -4.87 1.50
N GLU A 44 -4.93 -5.31 2.34
CA GLU A 44 -5.19 -6.74 2.53
C GLU A 44 -5.62 -7.41 1.23
N ARG A 45 -6.52 -6.78 0.47
CA ARG A 45 -6.96 -7.30 -0.81
C ARG A 45 -5.83 -7.39 -1.81
N ALA A 46 -5.01 -6.34 -1.90
CA ALA A 46 -3.89 -6.31 -2.82
C ALA A 46 -2.87 -7.42 -2.51
N LEU A 47 -2.56 -7.61 -1.23
CA LEU A 47 -1.65 -8.67 -0.80
C LEU A 47 -2.23 -10.06 -1.11
N THR A 48 -3.52 -10.26 -0.84
CA THR A 48 -4.20 -11.52 -1.14
C THR A 48 -4.18 -11.82 -2.63
N GLN A 49 -4.50 -10.83 -3.46
CA GLN A 49 -4.47 -10.98 -4.92
C GLN A 49 -3.07 -11.28 -5.44
N ALA A 50 -2.07 -10.69 -4.82
CA ALA A 50 -0.67 -10.90 -5.18
C ALA A 50 -0.12 -12.24 -4.70
N GLY A 51 -0.83 -12.93 -3.82
CA GLY A 51 -0.32 -14.13 -3.18
C GLY A 51 0.83 -13.85 -2.24
N ALA A 52 0.86 -12.65 -1.64
CA ALA A 52 1.95 -12.18 -0.82
C ALA A 52 1.50 -11.95 0.62
N SER A 53 2.46 -11.96 1.53
CA SER A 53 2.25 -11.65 2.95
C SER A 53 2.91 -10.32 3.29
N ALA A 54 2.31 -9.58 4.21
CA ALA A 54 2.89 -8.34 4.71
C ALA A 54 4.30 -8.55 5.28
N ARG A 55 4.56 -9.72 5.84
CA ARG A 55 5.89 -10.06 6.40
C ARG A 55 6.98 -10.13 5.32
N ASN A 56 6.60 -10.37 4.07
CA ASN A 56 7.55 -10.50 2.97
C ASN A 56 7.81 -9.19 2.26
N LEU A 57 7.13 -8.12 2.64
CA LEU A 57 7.33 -6.81 2.05
C LEU A 57 8.71 -6.26 2.41
N ASP A 58 9.39 -5.72 1.40
CA ASP A 58 10.71 -5.10 1.56
C ASP A 58 10.63 -3.58 1.60
N LEU A 59 9.67 -3.01 0.87
CA LEU A 59 9.55 -1.57 0.70
C LEU A 59 8.09 -1.15 0.71
N LEU A 60 7.83 -0.04 1.40
CA LEU A 60 6.57 0.70 1.31
C LEU A 60 6.84 1.99 0.55
N ALA A 61 6.17 2.17 -0.58
CA ALA A 61 6.25 3.39 -1.37
C ALA A 61 4.94 4.15 -1.25
N VAL A 62 5.01 5.43 -0.89
CA VAL A 62 3.83 6.26 -0.69
C VAL A 62 3.94 7.51 -1.54
N ALA A 63 2.95 7.74 -2.40
CA ALA A 63 2.76 8.99 -3.12
C ALA A 63 1.61 9.74 -2.47
N SER A 64 1.88 10.94 -1.95
CA SER A 64 0.88 11.76 -1.26
C SER A 64 1.04 13.23 -1.65
N GLY A 65 0.06 13.77 -2.35
CA GLY A 65 0.09 15.14 -2.83
C GLY A 65 0.98 15.34 -4.05
N PRO A 66 0.87 16.48 -4.74
CA PRO A 66 1.60 16.74 -5.98
C PRO A 66 3.12 16.70 -5.78
N GLY A 67 3.79 15.83 -6.52
CA GLY A 67 5.24 15.70 -6.51
C GLY A 67 5.85 15.07 -5.26
N ALA A 68 5.04 14.65 -4.30
CA ALA A 68 5.54 14.04 -3.07
C ALA A 68 5.59 12.52 -3.20
N PHE A 69 6.76 11.96 -2.93
CA PHE A 69 6.96 10.52 -2.93
C PHE A 69 7.87 10.14 -1.75
N THR A 70 7.49 9.12 -1.02
CA THR A 70 8.27 8.59 0.09
C THR A 70 8.42 7.08 -0.07
N GLY A 71 9.65 6.60 -0.04
CA GLY A 71 9.95 5.18 0.01
C GLY A 71 10.53 4.82 1.36
N LEU A 72 9.99 3.81 2.01
CA LEU A 72 10.41 3.36 3.33
C LEU A 72 10.73 1.87 3.29
N ARG A 73 11.90 1.50 3.76
CA ARG A 73 12.20 0.09 4.01
C ARG A 73 11.32 -0.41 5.14
N ILE A 74 10.74 -1.59 4.93
CA ILE A 74 9.80 -2.15 5.89
C ILE A 74 10.50 -3.15 6.78
N GLY A 75 10.41 -2.91 8.09
CA GLY A 75 10.67 -3.90 9.12
C GLY A 75 9.36 -4.26 9.81
N LEU A 76 9.41 -5.25 10.68
CA LEU A 76 8.23 -5.70 11.41
C LEU A 76 7.57 -4.57 12.20
N ALA A 77 8.37 -3.71 12.84
CA ALA A 77 7.85 -2.58 13.61
C ALA A 77 7.11 -1.59 12.71
N THR A 78 7.59 -1.37 11.48
CA THR A 78 6.94 -0.48 10.51
C THR A 78 5.57 -1.05 10.09
N ILE A 79 5.49 -2.35 9.88
CA ILE A 79 4.22 -3.01 9.53
C ILE A 79 3.22 -2.88 10.68
N GLN A 80 3.67 -3.08 11.91
CA GLN A 80 2.82 -2.93 13.10
C GLN A 80 2.36 -1.48 13.25
N GLY A 81 3.25 -0.51 13.07
CA GLY A 81 2.88 0.90 13.11
C GLY A 81 1.90 1.28 12.02
N LEU A 82 2.09 0.76 10.81
CA LEU A 82 1.16 0.99 9.70
C LEU A 82 -0.23 0.44 10.03
N ALA A 83 -0.30 -0.76 10.59
CA ALA A 83 -1.56 -1.35 10.99
C ALA A 83 -2.28 -0.52 12.07
N MET A 84 -1.53 0.05 13.02
CA MET A 84 -2.09 0.92 14.05
C MET A 84 -2.62 2.25 13.48
N VAL A 85 -1.91 2.81 12.52
CA VAL A 85 -2.28 4.11 11.90
C VAL A 85 -3.44 3.95 10.92
N LEU A 86 -3.42 2.88 10.13
CA LEU A 86 -4.41 2.64 9.09
C LEU A 86 -5.58 1.78 9.57
N GLY A 87 -5.35 1.01 10.60
CA GLY A 87 -6.34 0.13 11.16
C GLY A 87 -7.18 0.81 12.16
#